data_89a4cde8b6facdfcaa950d87b4a3267e
#
_entry.id   89a4cde8b6facdfcaa950d87b4a3267e
#
_cell.length_a   1.000
_cell.length_b   1.000
_cell.length_c   1.000
_cell.angle_alpha   90.00
_cell.angle_beta   90.00
_cell.angle_gamma   90.00
#
_symmetry.space_group_name_H-M   'P 1'
#
loop_
_entity.id
_entity.type
_entity.pdbx_description
1 polymer ?
#
loop_
_entity_poly.entity_id
_entity_poly.type
_entity_poly.pdbx_seq_one_letter_code
_entity_poly.pdbx_strand_id
1 'polypeptide(L)'
;MGGADQEARLTLSLEEAARGGPRELSLSDPETGQTKTYTVTIPKGIRPGQRIRLAQLGGKGMGGGPAGDLYLQVELLPHPAFRLEGRDLYTTLEVTPWEAALGADATLSTLDGNVRVKIPAGSSSGRRIRLRGKGVPDPQGGAGDLYAEIQIVVPKSLTPEERRLFEELARCSTFQPRAAKTGSRV
;
A
#
# COMPACT_ATOMS: atom_id res chain seq x y z
N MET A 1 -36.74 -1.53 26.22
CA MET A 1 -36.16 -0.84 25.02
C MET A 1 -34.71 -1.29 24.80
N GLY A 2 -34.36 -1.64 23.58
CA GLY A 2 -33.00 -2.02 23.23
C GLY A 2 -32.02 -0.83 23.36
N GLY A 3 -30.76 -1.13 23.62
CA GLY A 3 -29.70 -0.14 23.63
C GLY A 3 -29.39 0.38 22.21
N ALA A 4 -28.81 1.56 22.14
CA ALA A 4 -28.42 2.15 20.86
C ALA A 4 -27.17 1.47 20.29
N ASP A 5 -27.10 1.36 18.98
CA ASP A 5 -25.88 0.98 18.30
C ASP A 5 -24.84 2.10 18.42
N GLN A 6 -23.59 1.71 18.51
CA GLN A 6 -22.47 2.64 18.63
C GLN A 6 -21.47 2.40 17.51
N GLU A 7 -20.70 3.42 17.18
CA GLU A 7 -19.64 3.36 16.19
C GLU A 7 -18.31 3.76 16.80
N ALA A 8 -17.26 3.09 16.37
CA ALA A 8 -15.88 3.45 16.69
C ALA A 8 -15.00 3.22 15.45
N ARG A 9 -13.80 3.75 15.49
CA ARG A 9 -12.83 3.58 14.41
C ARG A 9 -11.83 2.49 14.78
N LEU A 10 -11.51 1.64 13.82
CA LEU A 10 -10.44 0.66 13.93
C LEU A 10 -9.38 1.00 12.89
N THR A 11 -8.22 1.43 13.36
CA THR A 11 -7.10 1.77 12.49
C THR A 11 -6.22 0.54 12.30
N LEU A 12 -6.01 0.16 11.05
CA LEU A 12 -5.20 -0.99 10.66
C LEU A 12 -4.06 -0.54 9.76
N SER A 13 -2.94 -1.27 9.82
CA SER A 13 -1.94 -1.19 8.78
C SER A 13 -2.46 -1.88 7.50
N LEU A 14 -1.84 -1.56 6.38
CA LEU A 14 -2.16 -2.22 5.11
C LEU A 14 -1.92 -3.73 5.19
N GLU A 15 -0.84 -4.14 5.84
CA GLU A 15 -0.50 -5.55 6.06
C GLU A 15 -1.54 -6.27 6.92
N GLU A 16 -1.99 -5.64 7.99
CA GLU A 16 -3.04 -6.20 8.85
C GLU A 16 -4.35 -6.39 8.08
N ALA A 17 -4.75 -5.39 7.31
CA ALA A 17 -5.97 -5.46 6.50
C ALA A 17 -5.88 -6.52 5.41
N ALA A 18 -4.72 -6.64 4.75
CA ALA A 18 -4.51 -7.63 3.70
C ALA A 18 -4.51 -9.05 4.25
N ARG A 19 -3.84 -9.27 5.38
CA ARG A 19 -3.72 -10.59 6.01
C ARG A 19 -5.00 -11.01 6.72
N GLY A 20 -5.67 -10.07 7.40
CA GLY A 20 -6.81 -10.37 8.26
C GLY A 20 -6.43 -11.19 9.48
N GLY A 21 -7.40 -11.84 10.07
CA GLY A 21 -7.20 -12.72 11.22
C GLY A 21 -7.56 -12.07 12.56
N PRO A 22 -7.24 -12.75 13.66
CA PRO A 22 -7.61 -12.27 14.97
C PRO A 22 -6.80 -11.04 15.39
N ARG A 23 -7.47 -10.09 16.01
CA ARG A 23 -6.86 -8.93 16.63
C ARG A 23 -7.51 -8.69 17.99
N GLU A 24 -6.72 -8.42 19.00
CA GLU A 24 -7.20 -8.02 20.31
C GLU A 24 -7.58 -6.54 20.29
N LEU A 25 -8.74 -6.26 20.87
CA LEU A 25 -9.29 -4.93 21.01
C LEU A 25 -9.68 -4.68 22.46
N SER A 26 -9.17 -3.60 23.06
CA SER A 26 -9.53 -3.20 24.41
C SER A 26 -10.57 -2.09 24.36
N LEU A 27 -11.71 -2.33 25.00
CA LEU A 27 -12.80 -1.37 25.10
C LEU A 27 -12.99 -0.94 26.55
N SER A 28 -13.07 0.35 26.78
CA SER A 28 -13.37 0.93 28.10
C SER A 28 -14.86 1.15 28.23
N ASP A 29 -15.43 0.68 29.34
CA ASP A 29 -16.80 1.00 29.70
C ASP A 29 -16.86 2.44 30.22
N PRO A 30 -17.59 3.33 29.56
CA PRO A 30 -17.65 4.74 29.99
C PRO A 30 -18.32 4.92 31.35
N GLU A 31 -19.15 3.99 31.81
CA GLU A 31 -19.84 4.09 33.09
C GLU A 31 -18.98 3.61 34.26
N THR A 32 -18.24 2.51 34.07
CA THR A 32 -17.48 1.87 35.15
C THR A 32 -15.99 2.13 35.07
N GLY A 33 -15.48 2.62 33.94
CA GLY A 33 -14.05 2.79 33.69
C GLY A 33 -13.28 1.49 33.50
N GLN A 34 -13.97 0.35 33.56
CA GLN A 34 -13.35 -0.95 33.36
C GLN A 34 -13.01 -1.17 31.88
N THR A 35 -11.85 -1.77 31.65
CA THR A 35 -11.39 -2.14 30.33
C THR A 35 -11.54 -3.64 30.14
N LYS A 36 -12.20 -4.03 29.06
CA LYS A 36 -12.32 -5.43 28.63
C LYS A 36 -11.63 -5.63 27.31
N THR A 37 -10.96 -6.77 27.17
CA THR A 37 -10.29 -7.16 25.94
C THR A 37 -11.12 -8.17 25.20
N TYR A 38 -11.32 -7.92 23.91
CA TYR A 38 -12.06 -8.79 23.00
C TYR A 38 -11.16 -9.19 21.84
N THR A 39 -11.36 -10.41 21.35
CA THR A 39 -10.72 -10.84 20.11
C THR A 39 -11.68 -10.62 18.96
N VAL A 40 -11.25 -9.80 18.00
CA VAL A 40 -12.02 -9.48 16.79
C VAL A 40 -11.35 -10.15 15.61
N THR A 41 -12.14 -10.86 14.80
CA THR A 41 -11.64 -11.45 13.56
C THR A 41 -11.80 -10.44 12.43
N ILE A 42 -10.67 -10.03 11.88
CA ILE A 42 -10.62 -9.11 10.74
C ILE A 42 -10.73 -9.95 9.47
N PRO A 43 -11.72 -9.70 8.59
CA PRO A 43 -11.80 -10.40 7.31
C PRO A 43 -10.58 -10.09 6.45
N LYS A 44 -10.02 -11.13 5.82
CA LYS A 44 -8.89 -10.97 4.91
C LYS A 44 -9.24 -10.03 3.78
N GLY A 45 -8.39 -9.05 3.52
CA GLY A 45 -8.60 -8.08 2.46
C GLY A 45 -9.70 -7.06 2.76
N ILE A 46 -9.96 -6.78 4.02
CA ILE A 46 -10.93 -5.74 4.39
C ILE A 46 -10.50 -4.39 3.82
N ARG A 47 -11.47 -3.63 3.34
CA ARG A 47 -11.23 -2.33 2.71
C ARG A 47 -11.50 -1.18 3.67
N PRO A 48 -10.81 -0.04 3.49
CA PRO A 48 -11.14 1.16 4.25
C PRO A 48 -12.60 1.55 4.05
N GLY A 49 -13.25 1.98 5.13
CA GLY A 49 -14.66 2.33 5.14
C GLY A 49 -15.60 1.17 5.41
N GLN A 50 -15.16 -0.07 5.33
CA GLN A 50 -15.96 -1.20 5.74
C GLN A 50 -16.11 -1.24 7.27
N ARG A 51 -17.19 -1.84 7.75
CA ARG A 51 -17.48 -1.93 9.17
C ARG A 51 -17.46 -3.38 9.64
N ILE A 52 -16.97 -3.58 10.86
CA ILE A 52 -17.01 -4.86 11.57
C ILE A 52 -18.03 -4.71 12.67
N ARG A 53 -19.01 -5.61 12.70
CA ARG A 53 -20.05 -5.64 13.74
C ARG A 53 -19.58 -6.45 14.93
N LEU A 54 -19.66 -5.85 16.11
CA LEU A 54 -19.49 -6.55 17.39
C LEU A 54 -20.83 -6.58 18.08
N ALA A 55 -21.45 -7.75 18.08
CA ALA A 55 -22.79 -7.94 18.61
C ALA A 55 -22.85 -7.64 20.11
N GLN A 56 -23.85 -6.89 20.55
CA GLN A 56 -24.15 -6.58 21.94
C GLN A 56 -23.05 -5.80 22.69
N LEU A 57 -22.13 -5.14 21.97
CA LEU A 57 -21.10 -4.29 22.56
C LEU A 57 -21.37 -2.79 22.37
N GLY A 58 -22.57 -2.43 21.96
CA GLY A 58 -23.05 -1.05 21.88
C GLY A 58 -23.61 -0.55 23.19
N GLY A 59 -24.56 0.38 23.12
CA GLY A 59 -25.22 0.94 24.30
C GLY A 59 -26.03 -0.09 25.06
N LYS A 60 -26.09 0.07 26.38
CA LYS A 60 -26.89 -0.81 27.23
C LYS A 60 -28.39 -0.61 27.01
N GLY A 61 -29.13 -1.72 26.98
CA GLY A 61 -30.59 -1.68 26.96
C GLY A 61 -31.18 -1.26 28.29
N MET A 62 -32.36 -0.66 28.28
CA MET A 62 -33.10 -0.28 29.46
C MET A 62 -34.11 -1.37 29.84
N GLY A 63 -34.33 -1.52 31.15
CA GLY A 63 -35.36 -2.45 31.67
C GLY A 63 -35.13 -3.90 31.27
N GLY A 64 -33.87 -4.36 31.22
CA GLY A 64 -33.54 -5.72 30.81
C GLY A 64 -33.55 -5.93 29.30
N GLY A 65 -33.70 -4.88 28.49
CA GLY A 65 -33.62 -4.99 27.04
C GLY A 65 -32.20 -5.33 26.54
N PRO A 66 -32.06 -5.85 25.32
CA PRO A 66 -30.74 -6.22 24.77
C PRO A 66 -29.89 -4.98 24.55
N ALA A 67 -28.58 -5.14 24.68
CA ALA A 67 -27.63 -4.12 24.28
C ALA A 67 -27.64 -3.94 22.75
N GLY A 68 -27.34 -2.73 22.30
CA GLY A 68 -27.08 -2.48 20.88
C GLY A 68 -25.74 -3.11 20.42
N ASP A 69 -25.41 -2.91 19.18
CA ASP A 69 -24.18 -3.42 18.60
C ASP A 69 -23.12 -2.31 18.52
N LEU A 70 -21.86 -2.70 18.51
CA LEU A 70 -20.75 -1.81 18.21
C LEU A 70 -20.25 -2.08 16.79
N TYR A 71 -20.20 -1.05 15.99
CA TYR A 71 -19.64 -1.11 14.63
C TYR A 71 -18.28 -0.45 14.61
N LEU A 72 -17.28 -1.19 14.13
CA LEU A 72 -15.92 -0.68 13.96
C LEU A 72 -15.74 -0.31 12.50
N GLN A 73 -15.60 0.97 12.24
CA GLN A 73 -15.27 1.47 10.89
C GLN A 73 -13.78 1.35 10.66
N VAL A 74 -13.38 0.63 9.61
CA VAL A 74 -11.98 0.39 9.30
C VAL A 74 -11.38 1.62 8.62
N GLU A 75 -10.24 2.05 9.14
CA GLU A 75 -9.36 3.04 8.54
C GLU A 75 -7.98 2.43 8.36
N LEU A 76 -7.32 2.75 7.26
CA LEU A 76 -5.95 2.33 7.02
C LEU A 76 -4.97 3.44 7.34
N LEU A 77 -3.88 3.09 8.01
CA LEU A 77 -2.74 3.98 8.15
C LEU A 77 -2.10 4.22 6.78
N PRO A 78 -1.67 5.46 6.47
CA PRO A 78 -0.86 5.69 5.29
C PRO A 78 0.38 4.80 5.31
N HIS A 79 0.65 4.13 4.20
CA HIS A 79 1.81 3.26 4.09
C HIS A 79 2.98 4.04 3.46
N PRO A 80 4.22 3.89 3.99
CA PRO A 80 5.37 4.62 3.45
C PRO A 80 5.77 4.19 2.04
N ALA A 81 5.42 2.97 1.63
CA ALA A 81 5.85 2.39 0.35
C ALA A 81 4.71 2.16 -0.64
N PHE A 82 3.47 1.99 -0.18
CA PHE A 82 2.35 1.63 -1.06
C PHE A 82 1.21 2.62 -0.97
N ARG A 83 0.65 2.97 -2.12
CA ARG A 83 -0.62 3.67 -2.25
C ARG A 83 -1.68 2.68 -2.69
N LEU A 84 -2.82 2.67 -2.02
CA LEU A 84 -3.93 1.78 -2.33
C LEU A 84 -4.97 2.51 -3.19
N GLU A 85 -5.35 1.89 -4.31
CA GLU A 85 -6.48 2.30 -5.13
C GLU A 85 -7.35 1.09 -5.41
N GLY A 86 -8.54 1.03 -4.80
CA GLY A 86 -9.36 -0.18 -4.86
C GLY A 86 -8.65 -1.34 -4.19
N ARG A 87 -8.25 -2.35 -4.96
CA ARG A 87 -7.43 -3.47 -4.50
C ARG A 87 -6.04 -3.48 -5.12
N ASP A 88 -5.75 -2.50 -5.96
CA ASP A 88 -4.43 -2.35 -6.57
C ASP A 88 -3.52 -1.52 -5.68
N LEU A 89 -2.25 -1.86 -5.71
CA LEU A 89 -1.21 -1.16 -4.98
C LEU A 89 -0.26 -0.50 -5.97
N TYR A 90 0.22 0.68 -5.60
CA TYR A 90 1.20 1.45 -6.36
C TYR A 90 2.42 1.70 -5.48
N THR A 91 3.59 1.45 -6.04
CA THR A 91 4.86 1.72 -5.38
C THR A 91 5.84 2.32 -6.37
N THR A 92 6.89 2.95 -5.86
CA THR A 92 7.97 3.49 -6.68
C THR A 92 9.14 2.52 -6.66
N LEU A 93 9.67 2.24 -7.85
CA LEU A 93 10.91 1.49 -8.02
C LEU A 93 12.00 2.44 -8.48
N GLU A 94 12.88 2.81 -7.57
CA GLU A 94 14.01 3.66 -7.90
C GLU A 94 15.08 2.82 -8.63
N VAL A 95 15.56 3.34 -9.75
CA VAL A 95 16.55 2.68 -10.59
C VAL A 95 17.64 3.66 -10.97
N THR A 96 18.82 3.13 -11.24
CA THR A 96 19.92 3.95 -11.76
C THR A 96 19.71 4.22 -13.25
N PRO A 97 20.37 5.27 -13.81
CA PRO A 97 20.29 5.52 -15.24
C PRO A 97 20.77 4.34 -16.10
N TRP A 98 21.80 3.64 -15.66
CA TRP A 98 22.32 2.50 -16.41
C TRP A 98 21.41 1.27 -16.32
N GLU A 99 20.75 1.05 -15.20
CA GLU A 99 19.74 0.01 -15.09
C GLU A 99 18.56 0.27 -16.02
N ALA A 100 18.11 1.53 -16.07
CA ALA A 100 17.01 1.91 -16.93
C ALA A 100 17.37 1.78 -18.42
N ALA A 101 18.56 2.15 -18.79
CA ALA A 101 19.01 2.12 -20.19
C ALA A 101 19.32 0.69 -20.67
N LEU A 102 20.03 -0.07 -19.85
CA LEU A 102 20.52 -1.40 -20.22
C LEU A 102 19.57 -2.53 -19.87
N GLY A 103 18.63 -2.27 -18.99
CA GLY A 103 17.84 -3.30 -18.34
C GLY A 103 18.57 -3.94 -17.18
N ALA A 104 17.84 -4.46 -16.24
CA ALA A 104 18.38 -5.11 -15.05
C ALA A 104 17.29 -5.91 -14.36
N ASP A 105 17.71 -6.77 -13.43
CA ASP A 105 16.80 -7.36 -12.47
C ASP A 105 16.90 -6.57 -11.16
N ALA A 106 15.76 -6.31 -10.53
CA ALA A 106 15.70 -5.62 -9.26
C ALA A 106 14.83 -6.39 -8.28
N THR A 107 15.11 -6.23 -7.00
CA THR A 107 14.29 -6.78 -5.94
C THR A 107 13.27 -5.73 -5.50
N LEU A 108 12.02 -6.13 -5.45
CA LEU A 108 10.91 -5.28 -5.03
C LEU A 108 10.21 -5.91 -3.82
N SER A 109 9.97 -5.11 -2.79
CA SER A 109 9.17 -5.55 -1.64
C SER A 109 7.69 -5.52 -1.98
N THR A 110 6.99 -6.60 -1.65
CA THR A 110 5.53 -6.72 -1.77
C THR A 110 4.93 -7.04 -0.40
N LEU A 111 3.62 -7.08 -0.30
CA LEU A 111 2.96 -7.52 0.94
C LEU A 111 3.30 -8.97 1.31
N ASP A 112 3.65 -9.80 0.33
CA ASP A 112 3.97 -11.22 0.51
C ASP A 112 5.48 -11.49 0.57
N GLY A 113 6.29 -10.46 0.73
CA GLY A 113 7.74 -10.57 0.72
C GLY A 113 8.37 -10.02 -0.55
N ASN A 114 9.65 -10.30 -0.74
CA ASN A 114 10.41 -9.76 -1.86
C ASN A 114 10.21 -10.60 -3.12
N VAL A 115 10.10 -9.93 -4.25
CA VAL A 115 10.07 -10.56 -5.57
C VAL A 115 11.13 -9.93 -6.48
N ARG A 116 11.61 -10.68 -7.45
CA ARG A 116 12.48 -10.14 -8.50
C ARG A 116 11.61 -9.63 -9.64
N VAL A 117 11.92 -8.44 -10.11
CA VAL A 117 11.26 -7.83 -11.26
C VAL A 117 12.30 -7.49 -12.31
N LYS A 118 11.91 -7.62 -13.57
CA LYS A 118 12.76 -7.28 -14.69
C LYS A 118 12.49 -5.84 -15.11
N ILE A 119 13.52 -5.02 -15.11
CA ILE A 119 13.49 -3.68 -15.67
C ILE A 119 13.84 -3.80 -17.16
N PRO A 120 12.90 -3.55 -18.08
CA PRO A 120 13.20 -3.64 -19.50
C PRO A 120 14.21 -2.58 -19.91
N ALA A 121 15.12 -2.92 -20.81
CA ALA A 121 16.05 -1.95 -21.41
C ALA A 121 15.28 -0.79 -22.06
N GLY A 122 15.81 0.42 -21.94
CA GLY A 122 15.17 1.61 -22.48
C GLY A 122 13.96 2.09 -21.68
N SER A 123 13.91 1.76 -20.40
CA SER A 123 12.86 2.23 -19.50
C SER A 123 13.09 3.67 -19.08
N SER A 124 12.06 4.49 -19.13
CA SER A 124 12.10 5.85 -18.60
C SER A 124 11.29 5.98 -17.31
N SER A 125 11.51 7.05 -16.58
CA SER A 125 10.69 7.38 -15.41
C SER A 125 9.22 7.48 -15.81
N GLY A 126 8.35 6.97 -14.94
CA GLY A 126 6.91 6.90 -15.18
C GLY A 126 6.43 5.59 -15.78
N ARG A 127 7.33 4.76 -16.32
CA ARG A 127 6.96 3.43 -16.79
C ARG A 127 6.51 2.58 -15.61
N ARG A 128 5.39 1.88 -15.77
CA ARG A 128 4.84 1.00 -14.75
C ARG A 128 5.10 -0.46 -15.10
N ILE A 129 5.56 -1.21 -14.11
CA ILE A 129 5.71 -2.65 -14.18
C ILE A 129 4.57 -3.26 -13.37
N ARG A 130 3.74 -4.09 -14.01
CA ARG A 130 2.61 -4.74 -13.36
C ARG A 130 3.01 -6.10 -12.79
N LEU A 131 2.72 -6.31 -11.52
CA LEU A 131 2.86 -7.59 -10.85
C LEU A 131 1.47 -8.12 -10.53
N ARG A 132 1.01 -9.09 -11.32
CA ARG A 132 -0.33 -9.66 -11.17
C ARG A 132 -0.51 -10.35 -9.84
N GLY A 133 -1.65 -10.08 -9.20
CA GLY A 133 -2.05 -10.73 -7.97
C GLY A 133 -1.25 -10.31 -6.75
N LYS A 134 -0.43 -9.25 -6.83
CA LYS A 134 0.38 -8.74 -5.71
C LYS A 134 -0.21 -7.51 -5.04
N GLY A 135 -1.45 -7.18 -5.35
CA GLY A 135 -2.23 -6.18 -4.65
C GLY A 135 -2.89 -6.74 -3.39
N VAL A 136 -3.98 -6.13 -2.99
CA VAL A 136 -4.73 -6.55 -1.80
C VAL A 136 -5.64 -7.73 -2.15
N PRO A 137 -5.66 -8.78 -1.30
CA PRO A 137 -6.51 -9.94 -1.53
C PRO A 137 -7.99 -9.57 -1.57
N ASP A 138 -8.74 -10.26 -2.43
CA ASP A 138 -10.19 -10.19 -2.45
C ASP A 138 -10.76 -11.33 -1.59
N PRO A 139 -11.69 -11.04 -0.66
CA PRO A 139 -12.32 -12.07 0.14
C PRO A 139 -13.02 -13.17 -0.68
N GLN A 140 -13.44 -12.85 -1.89
CA GLN A 140 -14.11 -13.77 -2.81
C GLN A 140 -13.14 -14.53 -3.72
N GLY A 141 -11.86 -14.35 -3.54
CA GLY A 141 -10.82 -15.01 -4.30
C GLY A 141 -10.03 -14.06 -5.19
N GLY A 142 -8.76 -14.42 -5.44
CA GLY A 142 -7.84 -13.58 -6.18
C GLY A 142 -7.35 -12.39 -5.38
N ALA A 143 -6.71 -11.47 -6.06
CA ALA A 143 -6.16 -10.24 -5.49
C ALA A 143 -6.07 -9.17 -6.57
N GLY A 144 -5.97 -7.92 -6.14
CA GLY A 144 -5.57 -6.83 -7.03
C GLY A 144 -4.11 -7.00 -7.48
N ASP A 145 -3.62 -6.02 -8.20
CA ASP A 145 -2.27 -6.03 -8.76
C ASP A 145 -1.39 -4.99 -8.06
N LEU A 146 -0.09 -5.18 -8.16
CA LEU A 146 0.90 -4.19 -7.74
C LEU A 146 1.53 -3.56 -8.98
N TYR A 147 1.55 -2.23 -9.01
CA TYR A 147 2.21 -1.45 -10.05
C TYR A 147 3.45 -0.79 -9.47
N ALA A 148 4.61 -1.12 -10.02
CA ALA A 148 5.87 -0.49 -9.67
C ALA A 148 6.20 0.57 -10.72
N GLU A 149 6.17 1.83 -10.33
CA GLU A 149 6.49 2.94 -11.22
C GLU A 149 7.99 3.25 -11.15
N ILE A 150 8.65 3.18 -12.28
CA ILE A 150 10.08 3.45 -12.39
C ILE A 150 10.34 4.92 -12.17
N GLN A 151 11.30 5.19 -11.29
CA GLN A 151 11.87 6.52 -11.08
C GLN A 151 13.39 6.41 -11.22
N ILE A 152 13.93 7.08 -12.23
CA ILE A 152 15.38 7.12 -12.44
C ILE A 152 15.98 8.13 -11.48
N VAL A 153 16.96 7.69 -10.71
CA VAL A 153 17.66 8.53 -9.72
C VAL A 153 19.16 8.54 -10.02
N VAL A 154 19.80 9.64 -9.71
CA VAL A 154 21.24 9.79 -9.86
C VAL A 154 21.89 9.98 -8.49
N PRO A 155 23.17 9.57 -8.31
CA PRO A 155 23.90 9.86 -7.09
C PRO A 155 24.06 11.37 -6.89
N LYS A 156 23.88 11.85 -5.66
CA LYS A 156 24.13 13.27 -5.34
C LYS A 156 25.60 13.67 -5.48
N SER A 157 26.50 12.76 -5.15
CA SER A 157 27.94 12.94 -5.21
C SER A 157 28.53 11.83 -6.03
N LEU A 158 29.37 12.18 -6.96
CA LEU A 158 30.03 11.23 -7.85
C LEU A 158 31.46 10.98 -7.39
N THR A 159 31.90 9.73 -7.48
CA THR A 159 33.33 9.41 -7.40
C THR A 159 34.04 9.99 -8.64
N PRO A 160 35.36 10.16 -8.60
CA PRO A 160 36.11 10.61 -9.80
C PRO A 160 35.89 9.72 -11.01
N GLU A 161 35.81 8.40 -10.83
CA GLU A 161 35.57 7.47 -11.94
C GLU A 161 34.14 7.58 -12.47
N GLU A 162 33.15 7.69 -11.60
CA GLU A 162 31.75 7.90 -12.03
C GLU A 162 31.60 9.20 -12.82
N ARG A 163 32.22 10.28 -12.34
CA ARG A 163 32.23 11.57 -13.04
C ARG A 163 32.83 11.44 -14.43
N ARG A 164 33.98 10.79 -14.54
CA ARG A 164 34.63 10.56 -15.82
C ARG A 164 33.71 9.84 -16.80
N LEU A 165 33.03 8.79 -16.35
CA LEU A 165 32.14 8.03 -17.20
C LEU A 165 30.89 8.83 -17.60
N PHE A 166 30.30 9.58 -16.69
CA PHE A 166 29.17 10.46 -16.99
C PHE A 166 29.58 11.58 -17.98
N GLU A 167 30.73 12.20 -17.79
CA GLU A 167 31.23 13.23 -18.70
C GLU A 167 31.47 12.66 -20.10
N GLU A 168 32.04 11.46 -20.18
CA GLU A 168 32.26 10.79 -21.46
C GLU A 168 30.93 10.45 -22.15
N LEU A 169 29.96 9.95 -21.43
CA LEU A 169 28.62 9.67 -21.94
C LEU A 169 27.96 10.97 -22.44
N ALA A 170 28.03 12.04 -21.67
CA ALA A 170 27.45 13.32 -22.04
C ALA A 170 28.09 13.86 -23.34
N ARG A 171 29.40 13.62 -23.54
CA ARG A 171 30.10 14.03 -24.73
C ARG A 171 29.75 13.21 -25.97
N CYS A 172 29.59 11.91 -25.84
CA CYS A 172 29.41 11.04 -27.01
C CYS A 172 27.92 10.78 -27.35
N SER A 173 27.01 11.01 -26.44
CA SER A 173 25.59 10.78 -26.69
C SER A 173 25.00 11.86 -27.60
N THR A 174 24.15 11.44 -28.53
CA THR A 174 23.37 12.32 -29.38
C THR A 174 21.94 12.48 -28.91
N PHE A 175 21.57 11.86 -27.77
CA PHE A 175 20.23 11.92 -27.24
C PHE A 175 19.86 13.33 -26.78
N GLN A 176 18.73 13.84 -27.27
CA GLN A 176 18.23 15.18 -26.96
C GLN A 176 16.80 15.10 -26.43
N PRO A 177 16.62 14.85 -25.12
CA PRO A 177 15.28 14.62 -24.56
C PRO A 177 14.35 15.83 -24.68
N ARG A 178 14.88 17.02 -24.85
CA ARG A 178 14.11 18.27 -24.95
C ARG A 178 13.84 18.72 -26.39
N ALA A 179 14.39 18.05 -27.39
CA ALA A 179 14.26 18.45 -28.79
C ALA A 179 12.85 18.20 -29.35
N ALA A 180 12.05 17.34 -28.73
CA ALA A 180 10.76 16.86 -29.26
C ALA A 180 9.55 17.73 -28.89
N LYS A 181 9.75 19.00 -28.49
CA LYS A 181 8.66 19.87 -27.99
C LYS A 181 7.70 20.38 -29.06
N THR A 182 7.97 20.16 -30.33
CA THR A 182 7.17 20.67 -31.44
C THR A 182 6.35 19.59 -32.17
N GLY A 183 6.11 18.46 -31.53
CA GLY A 183 5.15 17.48 -32.02
C GLY A 183 5.70 16.33 -32.84
N SER A 184 6.98 16.32 -33.23
CA SER A 184 7.62 15.16 -33.85
C SER A 184 8.53 14.50 -32.83
N ARG A 185 8.12 13.38 -32.30
CA ARG A 185 9.00 12.51 -31.56
C ARG A 185 9.69 11.55 -32.50
N VAL A 186 10.97 11.59 -32.51
CA VAL A 186 11.78 10.62 -33.20
C VAL A 186 12.16 9.52 -32.26
#